data_1cf7540ae9457d81ee8d093fc0e46feb
#
_entry.id   1cf7540ae9457d81ee8d093fc0e46feb
#
_cell.length_a   1.000
_cell.length_b   1.000
_cell.length_c   1.000
_cell.angle_alpha   90.00
_cell.angle_beta   90.00
_cell.angle_gamma   90.00
#
_symmetry.space_group_name_H-M   'P 1'
#
loop_
_entity.id
_entity.type
_entity.pdbx_description
1 polymer ?
#
loop_
_entity_poly.entity_id
_entity_poly.type
_entity_poly.pdbx_seq_one_letter_code
_entity_poly.pdbx_strand_id
1 'polypeptide(L)'
;ERYDDVAEPFSYGKFVYALVRPVAEPLYQARPAGDVVIDMAYKLGINLGVSDVVTMLKAKAFNIGADWGSLSDGNVYVSDIVVPNKTLAYRFSPDDLALVEKAEAAAASSGKELAVAFVSKLGLGTPETAIPPFNTKLITDDELDKNMLVAAVNGATLKKLGLYEGSRIVLTSKAGKVMAKIRVFEGVTNDTVALTMGFGHTAFGEFNDGKGMDVMALVTPSSEPGSGLSVWNDTRVNVAQA
;
A
#
# COMPACT_ATOMS: atom_id res chain seq x y z
N GLU A 1 17.96 -0.82 -12.35
CA GLU A 1 17.42 0.50 -12.02
C GLU A 1 16.50 1.00 -13.12
N ARG A 2 15.65 1.99 -12.82
CA ARG A 2 14.58 2.46 -13.70
C ARG A 2 14.61 3.98 -13.83
N TYR A 3 14.02 4.47 -14.92
CA TYR A 3 13.60 5.85 -14.98
C TYR A 3 12.39 6.10 -14.08
N ASP A 4 12.40 7.23 -13.39
CA ASP A 4 11.28 7.72 -12.59
C ASP A 4 11.33 9.25 -12.56
N ASP A 5 10.35 9.91 -11.97
CA ASP A 5 10.35 11.36 -11.84
C ASP A 5 10.05 11.79 -10.40
N VAL A 6 10.48 12.99 -10.07
CA VAL A 6 10.16 13.68 -8.83
C VAL A 6 9.58 15.05 -9.18
N ALA A 7 8.42 15.33 -8.64
CA ALA A 7 7.77 16.63 -8.81
C ALA A 7 7.47 17.25 -7.43
N GLU A 8 7.98 18.47 -7.24
CA GLU A 8 7.70 19.28 -6.07
C GLU A 8 6.85 20.49 -6.49
N PRO A 9 5.52 20.39 -6.38
CA PRO A 9 4.63 21.38 -6.99
C PRO A 9 4.61 22.73 -6.27
N PHE A 10 5.09 22.80 -5.01
CA PHE A 10 4.98 24.01 -4.19
C PHE A 10 6.27 24.40 -3.47
N SER A 11 7.42 23.96 -3.95
CA SER A 11 8.70 24.27 -3.31
C SER A 11 9.02 25.77 -3.41
N TYR A 12 8.92 26.49 -2.29
CA TYR A 12 9.19 27.94 -2.21
C TYR A 12 8.48 28.81 -3.29
N GLY A 13 7.23 28.45 -3.61
CA GLY A 13 6.47 29.14 -4.66
C GLY A 13 6.88 28.79 -6.09
N LYS A 14 7.68 27.76 -6.25
CA LYS A 14 8.13 27.22 -7.53
C LYS A 14 7.61 25.80 -7.74
N PHE A 15 7.32 25.47 -9.00
CA PHE A 15 7.18 24.08 -9.41
C PHE A 15 8.55 23.55 -9.81
N VAL A 16 8.97 22.47 -9.21
CA VAL A 16 10.25 21.81 -9.47
C VAL A 16 10.01 20.41 -9.99
N TYR A 17 10.68 20.06 -11.10
CA TYR A 17 10.58 18.74 -11.69
C TYR A 17 11.96 18.20 -12.05
N ALA A 18 12.24 16.98 -11.67
CA ALA A 18 13.50 16.30 -11.93
C ALA A 18 13.26 14.87 -12.41
N LEU A 19 14.20 14.33 -13.18
CA LEU A 19 14.20 12.97 -13.66
C LEU A 19 15.14 12.12 -12.78
N VAL A 20 14.62 11.00 -12.27
CA VAL A 20 15.44 9.94 -11.70
C VAL A 20 15.93 9.07 -12.84
N ARG A 21 17.25 8.92 -12.96
CA ARG A 21 17.89 8.20 -14.07
C ARG A 21 18.50 6.89 -13.58
N PRO A 22 18.50 5.84 -14.40
CA PRO A 22 19.23 4.62 -14.07
C PRO A 22 20.74 4.91 -14.01
N VAL A 23 21.41 4.40 -12.97
CA VAL A 23 22.87 4.48 -12.80
C VAL A 23 23.57 3.17 -13.14
N ALA A 24 22.82 2.09 -13.34
CA ALA A 24 23.33 0.78 -13.72
C ALA A 24 22.38 0.11 -14.71
N GLU A 25 22.94 -0.73 -15.56
CA GLU A 25 22.15 -1.60 -16.44
C GLU A 25 21.40 -2.67 -15.63
N PRO A 26 20.19 -3.05 -16.06
CA PRO A 26 19.44 -4.11 -15.40
C PRO A 26 20.23 -5.42 -15.38
N LEU A 27 20.23 -6.11 -14.24
CA LEU A 27 20.80 -7.42 -14.14
C LEU A 27 19.77 -8.48 -14.60
N TYR A 28 20.25 -9.50 -15.30
CA TYR A 28 19.44 -10.62 -15.81
C TYR A 28 18.27 -10.13 -16.69
N GLN A 29 17.07 -10.62 -16.41
CA GLN A 29 15.82 -10.29 -17.12
C GLN A 29 14.95 -9.29 -16.34
N ALA A 30 15.57 -8.51 -15.47
CA ALA A 30 14.84 -7.50 -14.69
C ALA A 30 14.27 -6.40 -15.60
N ARG A 31 13.02 -6.03 -15.37
CA ARG A 31 12.30 -5.00 -16.11
C ARG A 31 11.69 -4.00 -15.13
N PRO A 32 11.56 -2.71 -15.52
CA PRO A 32 10.81 -1.74 -14.74
C PRO A 32 9.37 -2.21 -14.50
N ALA A 33 8.87 -2.08 -13.28
CA ALA A 33 7.52 -2.51 -12.95
C ALA A 33 6.45 -1.79 -13.80
N GLY A 34 6.67 -0.52 -14.13
CA GLY A 34 5.78 0.24 -15.00
C GLY A 34 5.66 -0.35 -16.39
N ASP A 35 6.77 -0.80 -17.00
CA ASP A 35 6.75 -1.44 -18.31
C ASP A 35 5.99 -2.77 -18.27
N VAL A 36 6.13 -3.53 -17.17
CA VAL A 36 5.37 -4.77 -16.97
C VAL A 36 3.86 -4.48 -16.90
N VAL A 37 3.47 -3.43 -16.17
CA VAL A 37 2.05 -3.02 -16.06
C VAL A 37 1.51 -2.57 -17.42
N ILE A 38 2.26 -1.79 -18.19
CA ILE A 38 1.88 -1.36 -19.54
C ILE A 38 1.69 -2.58 -20.47
N ASP A 39 2.61 -3.52 -20.45
CA ASP A 39 2.50 -4.76 -21.23
C ASP A 39 1.28 -5.60 -20.82
N MET A 40 1.00 -5.69 -19.53
CA MET A 40 -0.19 -6.40 -19.02
C MET A 40 -1.48 -5.71 -19.50
N ALA A 41 -1.57 -4.38 -19.38
CA ALA A 41 -2.71 -3.61 -19.87
C ALA A 41 -2.94 -3.88 -21.37
N TYR A 42 -1.89 -3.80 -22.17
CA TYR A 42 -1.96 -4.08 -23.61
C TYR A 42 -2.48 -5.50 -23.91
N LYS A 43 -1.98 -6.52 -23.20
CA LYS A 43 -2.46 -7.92 -23.35
C LYS A 43 -3.93 -8.10 -22.94
N LEU A 44 -4.42 -7.27 -22.05
CA LEU A 44 -5.84 -7.22 -21.64
C LEU A 44 -6.73 -6.39 -22.58
N GLY A 45 -6.15 -5.85 -23.68
CA GLY A 45 -6.86 -4.99 -24.63
C GLY A 45 -7.07 -3.54 -24.13
N ILE A 46 -6.36 -3.14 -23.08
CA ILE A 46 -6.42 -1.79 -22.51
C ILE A 46 -5.30 -0.96 -23.13
N ASN A 47 -5.66 0.03 -23.94
CA ASN A 47 -4.68 0.95 -24.51
C ASN A 47 -4.45 2.14 -23.57
N LEU A 48 -3.26 2.23 -22.99
CA LEU A 48 -2.84 3.35 -22.12
C LEU A 48 -2.26 4.54 -22.90
N GLY A 49 -2.14 4.43 -24.22
CA GLY A 49 -1.60 5.49 -25.08
C GLY A 49 -0.08 5.66 -24.99
N VAL A 50 0.62 4.80 -24.29
CA VAL A 50 2.08 4.79 -24.12
C VAL A 50 2.65 3.39 -24.29
N SER A 51 3.87 3.27 -24.81
CA SER A 51 4.54 1.97 -25.03
C SER A 51 5.39 1.52 -23.85
N ASP A 52 5.87 2.45 -23.06
CA ASP A 52 6.81 2.24 -21.96
C ASP A 52 6.84 3.46 -21.02
N VAL A 53 7.46 3.29 -19.85
CA VAL A 53 7.59 4.33 -18.84
C VAL A 53 8.37 5.54 -19.36
N VAL A 54 9.42 5.34 -20.15
CA VAL A 54 10.22 6.45 -20.69
C VAL A 54 9.39 7.32 -21.63
N THR A 55 8.57 6.69 -22.47
CA THR A 55 7.63 7.41 -23.36
C THR A 55 6.61 8.21 -22.55
N MET A 56 6.08 7.64 -21.47
CA MET A 56 5.18 8.33 -20.55
C MET A 56 5.86 9.55 -19.91
N LEU A 57 7.09 9.40 -19.41
CA LEU A 57 7.84 10.50 -18.78
C LEU A 57 8.21 11.59 -19.78
N LYS A 58 8.53 11.24 -21.03
CA LYS A 58 8.75 12.23 -22.12
C LYS A 58 7.50 13.05 -22.39
N ALA A 59 6.34 12.39 -22.48
CA ALA A 59 5.08 13.09 -22.67
C ALA A 59 4.75 14.00 -21.48
N LYS A 60 5.02 13.55 -20.25
CA LYS A 60 4.85 14.35 -19.04
C LYS A 60 5.77 15.57 -19.04
N ALA A 61 7.06 15.40 -19.34
CA ALA A 61 8.02 16.51 -19.46
C ALA A 61 7.59 17.53 -20.51
N PHE A 62 7.16 17.07 -21.68
CA PHE A 62 6.65 17.93 -22.75
C PHE A 62 5.43 18.75 -22.29
N ASN A 63 4.48 18.13 -21.62
CA ASN A 63 3.26 18.79 -21.15
C ASN A 63 3.50 19.90 -20.11
N ILE A 64 4.57 19.80 -19.32
CA ILE A 64 4.97 20.84 -18.37
C ILE A 64 5.94 21.87 -18.95
N GLY A 65 6.35 21.71 -20.22
CA GLY A 65 7.30 22.59 -20.90
C GLY A 65 8.77 22.32 -20.54
N ALA A 66 9.09 21.15 -19.96
CA ALA A 66 10.45 20.75 -19.62
C ALA A 66 11.14 20.10 -20.83
N ASP A 67 12.42 20.47 -21.07
CA ASP A 67 13.24 19.84 -22.11
C ASP A 67 13.77 18.48 -21.64
N TRP A 68 13.42 17.44 -22.37
CA TRP A 68 13.85 16.08 -22.05
C TRP A 68 15.38 15.90 -22.08
N GLY A 69 16.06 16.55 -23.03
CA GLY A 69 17.52 16.48 -23.13
C GLY A 69 18.17 17.03 -21.86
N SER A 70 17.76 18.22 -21.45
CA SER A 70 18.23 18.86 -20.22
C SER A 70 17.98 18.00 -18.99
N LEU A 71 16.77 17.44 -18.84
CA LEU A 71 16.45 16.52 -17.73
C LEU A 71 17.33 15.25 -17.77
N SER A 72 17.57 14.70 -18.94
CA SER A 72 18.43 13.52 -19.13
C SER A 72 19.89 13.81 -18.81
N ASP A 73 20.35 15.04 -18.95
CA ASP A 73 21.69 15.50 -18.54
C ASP A 73 21.81 15.73 -17.02
N GLY A 74 20.69 15.65 -16.28
CA GLY A 74 20.65 15.78 -14.82
C GLY A 74 20.27 17.17 -14.35
N ASN A 75 19.81 18.04 -15.24
CA ASN A 75 19.28 19.33 -14.84
C ASN A 75 17.86 19.19 -14.26
N VAL A 76 17.46 20.19 -13.52
CA VAL A 76 16.12 20.29 -12.90
C VAL A 76 15.33 21.35 -13.62
N TYR A 77 14.09 21.04 -13.98
CA TYR A 77 13.16 22.02 -14.51
C TYR A 77 12.51 22.79 -13.35
N VAL A 78 12.53 24.12 -13.45
CA VAL A 78 11.93 25.02 -12.46
C VAL A 78 11.05 26.03 -13.17
N SER A 79 9.82 26.16 -12.73
CA SER A 79 8.91 27.21 -13.22
C SER A 79 8.21 27.93 -12.07
N ASP A 80 7.76 29.15 -12.34
CA ASP A 80 6.93 29.87 -11.38
C ASP A 80 5.55 29.22 -11.28
N ILE A 81 5.03 29.13 -10.05
CA ILE A 81 3.66 28.69 -9.84
C ILE A 81 2.74 29.88 -10.15
N VAL A 82 1.95 29.73 -11.18
CA VAL A 82 0.85 30.65 -11.46
C VAL A 82 -0.36 30.18 -10.67
N VAL A 83 -0.55 30.71 -9.48
CA VAL A 83 -1.79 30.50 -8.74
C VAL A 83 -2.89 31.31 -9.41
N PRO A 84 -3.88 30.69 -10.04
CA PRO A 84 -4.98 31.43 -10.63
C PRO A 84 -5.71 32.18 -9.52
N ASN A 85 -5.87 33.50 -9.70
CA ASN A 85 -6.61 34.36 -8.75
C ASN A 85 -8.12 34.03 -8.81
N LYS A 86 -8.46 32.79 -8.48
CA LYS A 86 -9.84 32.32 -8.43
C LYS A 86 -10.21 32.03 -6.98
N THR A 87 -11.33 32.57 -6.54
CA THR A 87 -11.93 32.17 -5.28
C THR A 87 -12.28 30.69 -5.38
N LEU A 88 -11.61 29.86 -4.57
CA LEU A 88 -11.93 28.45 -4.45
C LEU A 88 -13.29 28.34 -3.74
N ALA A 89 -14.32 27.96 -4.47
CA ALA A 89 -15.61 27.62 -3.88
C ALA A 89 -15.56 26.12 -3.52
N TYR A 90 -15.46 25.83 -2.23
CA TYR A 90 -15.64 24.46 -1.74
C TYR A 90 -17.11 24.07 -1.91
N ARG A 91 -17.35 23.01 -2.63
CA ARG A 91 -18.69 22.40 -2.73
C ARG A 91 -18.61 21.02 -2.13
N PHE A 92 -19.47 20.76 -1.17
CA PHE A 92 -19.72 19.39 -0.75
C PHE A 92 -20.50 18.67 -1.85
N SER A 93 -20.00 17.54 -2.29
CA SER A 93 -20.77 16.65 -3.16
C SER A 93 -21.76 15.88 -2.29
N PRO A 94 -23.07 15.95 -2.57
CA PRO A 94 -24.06 15.11 -1.89
C PRO A 94 -23.76 13.60 -2.05
N ASP A 95 -23.17 13.23 -3.19
CA ASP A 95 -22.81 11.85 -3.49
C ASP A 95 -21.66 11.36 -2.59
N ASP A 96 -20.67 12.22 -2.29
CA ASP A 96 -19.58 11.90 -1.37
C ASP A 96 -20.10 11.70 0.05
N LEU A 97 -21.04 12.54 0.50
CA LEU A 97 -21.67 12.39 1.80
C LEU A 97 -22.46 11.06 1.90
N ALA A 98 -23.22 10.74 0.86
CA ALA A 98 -23.96 9.46 0.79
C ALA A 98 -23.04 8.24 0.82
N LEU A 99 -21.81 8.34 0.26
CA LEU A 99 -20.79 7.28 0.35
C LEU A 99 -20.29 7.09 1.79
N VAL A 100 -20.08 8.18 2.52
CA VAL A 100 -19.66 8.12 3.95
C VAL A 100 -20.77 7.47 4.78
N GLU A 101 -22.01 7.92 4.64
CA GLU A 101 -23.16 7.35 5.35
C GLU A 101 -23.34 5.86 5.06
N LYS A 102 -23.17 5.44 3.81
CA LYS A 102 -23.23 4.04 3.40
C LYS A 102 -22.10 3.22 4.02
N ALA A 103 -20.89 3.78 4.09
CA ALA A 103 -19.74 3.12 4.71
C ALA A 103 -19.93 2.94 6.22
N GLU A 104 -20.46 3.95 6.91
CA GLU A 104 -20.80 3.88 8.34
C GLU A 104 -21.89 2.83 8.61
N ALA A 105 -22.95 2.81 7.80
CA ALA A 105 -24.02 1.81 7.92
C ALA A 105 -23.50 0.38 7.70
N ALA A 106 -22.60 0.18 6.73
CA ALA A 106 -21.98 -1.12 6.48
C ALA A 106 -21.07 -1.54 7.65
N ALA A 107 -20.32 -0.62 8.23
CA ALA A 107 -19.50 -0.87 9.42
C ALA A 107 -20.34 -1.26 10.65
N ALA A 108 -21.48 -0.60 10.85
CA ALA A 108 -22.40 -0.88 11.95
C ALA A 108 -23.10 -2.26 11.81
N SER A 109 -23.31 -2.75 10.60
CA SER A 109 -24.03 -4.00 10.31
C SER A 109 -23.16 -5.26 10.41
N SER A 110 -21.85 -5.13 10.48
CA SER A 110 -20.89 -6.25 10.38
C SER A 110 -20.77 -7.14 11.62
N GLY A 111 -21.48 -6.88 12.69
CA GLY A 111 -21.77 -7.65 13.93
C GLY A 111 -20.69 -8.55 14.57
N LYS A 112 -19.97 -9.35 13.81
CA LYS A 112 -18.88 -10.25 14.24
C LYS A 112 -17.59 -10.09 13.45
N GLU A 113 -17.58 -9.27 12.41
CA GLU A 113 -16.39 -9.03 11.61
C GLU A 113 -15.53 -7.95 12.26
N LEU A 114 -14.23 -8.18 12.27
CA LEU A 114 -13.26 -7.18 12.70
C LEU A 114 -12.75 -6.37 11.51
N ALA A 115 -12.49 -5.09 11.72
CA ALA A 115 -11.70 -4.29 10.81
C ALA A 115 -10.24 -4.75 10.84
N VAL A 116 -9.54 -4.68 9.72
CA VAL A 116 -8.11 -4.95 9.67
C VAL A 116 -7.33 -3.64 9.61
N ALA A 117 -6.44 -3.44 10.57
CA ALA A 117 -5.45 -2.38 10.53
C ALA A 117 -4.12 -2.97 10.04
N PHE A 118 -3.71 -2.57 8.84
CA PHE A 118 -2.40 -2.96 8.29
C PHE A 118 -1.34 -2.02 8.85
N VAL A 119 -0.35 -2.59 9.53
CA VAL A 119 0.73 -1.85 10.19
C VAL A 119 2.03 -2.06 9.43
N SER A 120 2.63 -0.97 8.99
CA SER A 120 4.01 -0.98 8.50
C SER A 120 4.96 -0.61 9.63
N LYS A 121 6.09 -1.31 9.75
CA LYS A 121 7.13 -1.02 10.72
C LYS A 121 8.41 -0.66 9.98
N LEU A 122 8.99 0.48 10.36
CA LEU A 122 10.25 0.93 9.78
C LEU A 122 11.33 -0.16 9.90
N GLY A 123 11.94 -0.51 8.78
CA GLY A 123 13.00 -1.53 8.74
C GLY A 123 12.53 -2.97 8.56
N LEU A 124 11.22 -3.28 8.58
CA LEU A 124 10.73 -4.64 8.29
C LEU A 124 10.33 -4.72 6.84
N GLY A 125 10.51 -4.15 5.92
CA GLY A 125 10.04 -4.37 4.55
C GLY A 125 8.56 -3.96 4.35
N THR A 126 8.14 -4.06 3.16
CA THR A 126 6.78 -3.75 2.70
C THR A 126 6.19 -4.99 2.04
N PRO A 127 4.90 -4.98 1.63
CA PRO A 127 4.37 -6.07 0.82
C PRO A 127 5.15 -6.34 -0.47
N GLU A 128 5.79 -5.30 -1.03
CA GLU A 128 6.54 -5.37 -2.28
C GLU A 128 8.02 -5.74 -2.08
N THR A 129 8.55 -5.55 -0.86
CA THR A 129 9.96 -5.78 -0.57
C THR A 129 10.14 -6.70 0.63
N ALA A 130 11.02 -7.68 0.48
CA ALA A 130 11.39 -8.54 1.59
C ALA A 130 12.18 -7.78 2.66
N ILE A 131 12.13 -8.30 3.87
CA ILE A 131 12.94 -7.79 4.97
C ILE A 131 14.43 -8.03 4.63
N PRO A 132 15.28 -7.00 4.65
CA PRO A 132 16.71 -7.19 4.48
C PRO A 132 17.25 -8.18 5.53
N PRO A 133 18.16 -9.10 5.19
CA PRO A 133 18.63 -10.14 6.11
C PRO A 133 19.11 -9.60 7.46
N PHE A 134 19.78 -8.46 7.45
CA PHE A 134 20.26 -7.82 8.67
C PHE A 134 19.12 -7.32 9.57
N ASN A 135 18.03 -6.85 8.97
CA ASN A 135 16.87 -6.31 9.69
C ASN A 135 15.98 -7.41 10.29
N THR A 136 16.20 -8.67 9.98
CA THR A 136 15.47 -9.77 10.63
C THR A 136 15.66 -9.78 12.15
N LYS A 137 16.74 -9.17 12.65
CA LYS A 137 17.00 -8.97 14.07
C LYS A 137 16.09 -7.92 14.74
N LEU A 138 15.39 -7.10 13.95
CA LEU A 138 14.44 -6.11 14.43
C LEU A 138 13.04 -6.69 14.65
N ILE A 139 12.82 -7.92 14.21
CA ILE A 139 11.55 -8.62 14.42
C ILE A 139 11.45 -8.96 15.91
N THR A 140 10.34 -8.58 16.51
CA THR A 140 10.04 -8.87 17.91
C THR A 140 8.87 -9.85 18.02
N ASP A 141 8.63 -10.36 19.21
CA ASP A 141 7.49 -11.25 19.48
C ASP A 141 6.13 -10.55 19.30
N ASP A 142 6.12 -9.22 19.08
CA ASP A 142 4.92 -8.44 18.78
C ASP A 142 4.52 -8.55 17.30
N GLU A 143 5.42 -8.96 16.42
CA GLU A 143 5.15 -9.18 15.00
C GLU A 143 5.10 -10.67 14.65
N LEU A 144 6.04 -11.44 15.18
CA LEU A 144 6.12 -12.89 14.97
C LEU A 144 6.38 -13.62 16.29
N ASP A 145 5.52 -14.54 16.63
CA ASP A 145 5.81 -15.54 17.66
C ASP A 145 6.42 -16.78 16.98
N LYS A 146 7.73 -16.89 17.09
CA LYS A 146 8.56 -17.82 16.29
C LYS A 146 8.42 -17.47 14.79
N ASN A 147 7.64 -18.24 14.04
CA ASN A 147 7.36 -18.02 12.63
C ASN A 147 5.86 -17.75 12.37
N MET A 148 5.06 -17.59 13.38
CA MET A 148 3.63 -17.33 13.24
C MET A 148 3.36 -15.83 13.36
N LEU A 149 2.58 -15.30 12.43
CA LEU A 149 2.14 -13.91 12.46
C LEU A 149 1.38 -13.62 13.76
N VAL A 150 1.62 -12.47 14.34
CA VAL A 150 0.89 -11.98 15.51
C VAL A 150 -0.24 -11.07 15.07
N ALA A 151 -1.43 -11.33 15.62
CA ALA A 151 -2.63 -10.52 15.44
C ALA A 151 -2.91 -9.77 16.73
N ALA A 152 -2.67 -8.47 16.74
CA ALA A 152 -2.90 -7.65 17.91
C ALA A 152 -4.36 -7.19 17.98
N VAL A 153 -4.99 -7.38 19.14
CA VAL A 153 -6.36 -6.95 19.45
C VAL A 153 -6.40 -6.36 20.85
N ASN A 154 -7.36 -5.49 21.15
CA ASN A 154 -7.55 -5.04 22.53
C ASN A 154 -8.31 -6.05 23.39
N GLY A 155 -8.25 -5.90 24.71
CA GLY A 155 -8.87 -6.81 25.66
C GLY A 155 -10.40 -6.87 25.56
N ALA A 156 -11.07 -5.79 25.17
CA ALA A 156 -12.52 -5.76 24.97
C ALA A 156 -12.92 -6.63 23.75
N THR A 157 -12.23 -6.47 22.64
CA THR A 157 -12.42 -7.30 21.43
C THR A 157 -12.13 -8.77 21.72
N LEU A 158 -11.06 -9.06 22.45
CA LEU A 158 -10.70 -10.42 22.84
C LEU A 158 -11.83 -11.11 23.65
N LYS A 159 -12.38 -10.41 24.63
CA LYS A 159 -13.53 -10.91 25.43
C LYS A 159 -14.77 -11.14 24.58
N LYS A 160 -15.07 -10.22 23.66
CA LYS A 160 -16.21 -10.34 22.73
C LYS A 160 -16.09 -11.58 21.83
N LEU A 161 -14.89 -11.92 21.42
CA LEU A 161 -14.59 -13.10 20.61
C LEU A 161 -14.62 -14.41 21.43
N GLY A 162 -14.59 -14.35 22.76
CA GLY A 162 -14.50 -15.52 23.61
C GLY A 162 -13.17 -16.25 23.52
N LEU A 163 -12.12 -15.53 23.17
CA LEU A 163 -10.76 -16.03 22.99
C LEU A 163 -9.85 -15.52 24.12
N TYR A 164 -8.63 -16.04 24.18
CA TYR A 164 -7.60 -15.62 25.13
C TYR A 164 -6.29 -15.35 24.43
N GLU A 165 -5.41 -14.62 25.09
CA GLU A 165 -4.08 -14.33 24.58
C GLU A 165 -3.31 -15.62 24.29
N GLY A 166 -2.62 -15.64 23.16
CA GLY A 166 -1.93 -16.83 22.68
C GLY A 166 -2.79 -17.81 21.86
N SER A 167 -4.12 -17.60 21.77
CA SER A 167 -4.98 -18.41 20.89
C SER A 167 -4.50 -18.34 19.45
N ARG A 168 -4.47 -19.51 18.78
CA ARG A 168 -4.28 -19.59 17.35
C ARG A 168 -5.59 -19.35 16.65
N ILE A 169 -5.60 -18.50 15.64
CA ILE A 169 -6.79 -18.10 14.89
C ILE A 169 -6.59 -18.15 13.40
N VAL A 170 -7.69 -18.28 12.70
CA VAL A 170 -7.78 -18.07 11.26
C VAL A 170 -8.60 -16.81 11.01
N LEU A 171 -8.00 -15.84 10.37
CA LEU A 171 -8.66 -14.63 9.86
C LEU A 171 -9.11 -14.92 8.44
N THR A 172 -10.39 -14.72 8.15
CA THR A 172 -10.97 -14.99 6.83
C THR A 172 -11.68 -13.75 6.32
N SER A 173 -11.25 -13.26 5.15
CA SER A 173 -11.93 -12.23 4.37
C SER A 173 -12.63 -12.83 3.16
N LYS A 174 -13.19 -11.97 2.30
CA LYS A 174 -13.70 -12.38 0.98
C LYS A 174 -12.58 -12.80 0.02
N ALA A 175 -11.37 -12.26 0.18
CA ALA A 175 -10.24 -12.52 -0.71
C ALA A 175 -9.44 -13.76 -0.29
N GLY A 176 -9.28 -14.01 1.00
CA GLY A 176 -8.43 -15.12 1.44
C GLY A 176 -8.42 -15.34 2.95
N LYS A 177 -7.41 -16.09 3.40
CA LYS A 177 -7.25 -16.49 4.79
C LYS A 177 -5.82 -16.32 5.26
N VAL A 178 -5.67 -15.90 6.51
CA VAL A 178 -4.38 -15.77 7.18
C VAL A 178 -4.47 -16.41 8.56
N MET A 179 -3.47 -17.20 8.93
CA MET A 179 -3.33 -17.75 10.28
C MET A 179 -2.45 -16.84 11.13
N ALA A 180 -2.87 -16.62 12.37
CA ALA A 180 -2.14 -15.78 13.31
C ALA A 180 -2.30 -16.27 14.74
N LYS A 181 -1.49 -15.73 15.64
CA LYS A 181 -1.58 -15.90 17.07
C LYS A 181 -2.03 -14.60 17.71
N ILE A 182 -3.03 -14.65 18.57
CA ILE A 182 -3.55 -13.46 19.24
C ILE A 182 -2.56 -12.94 20.29
N ARG A 183 -2.39 -11.62 20.29
CA ARG A 183 -1.73 -10.85 21.35
C ARG A 183 -2.61 -9.69 21.77
N VAL A 184 -2.64 -9.42 23.07
CA VAL A 184 -3.37 -8.26 23.59
C VAL A 184 -2.51 -7.01 23.49
N PHE A 185 -3.07 -5.99 22.85
CA PHE A 185 -2.47 -4.66 22.78
C PHE A 185 -3.57 -3.60 22.87
N GLU A 186 -3.61 -2.87 23.97
CA GLU A 186 -4.67 -1.90 24.26
C GLU A 186 -4.65 -0.66 23.34
N GLY A 187 -3.59 -0.47 22.58
CA GLY A 187 -3.50 0.59 21.54
C GLY A 187 -4.33 0.31 20.28
N VAL A 188 -4.90 -0.88 20.14
CA VAL A 188 -5.80 -1.21 19.02
C VAL A 188 -7.24 -0.82 19.41
N THR A 189 -7.97 -0.19 18.48
CA THR A 189 -9.38 0.16 18.70
C THR A 189 -10.27 -1.08 18.80
N ASN A 190 -11.46 -0.91 19.40
CA ASN A 190 -12.45 -1.98 19.50
C ASN A 190 -12.84 -2.51 18.12
N ASP A 191 -13.14 -3.79 18.05
CA ASP A 191 -13.56 -4.49 16.83
C ASP A 191 -12.56 -4.36 15.66
N THR A 192 -11.28 -4.25 16.01
CA THR A 192 -10.16 -4.16 15.07
C THR A 192 -9.09 -5.20 15.40
N VAL A 193 -8.46 -5.74 14.35
CA VAL A 193 -7.25 -6.56 14.44
C VAL A 193 -6.12 -5.86 13.69
N ALA A 194 -4.99 -5.65 14.36
CA ALA A 194 -3.81 -5.09 13.73
C ALA A 194 -2.84 -6.20 13.30
N LEU A 195 -2.38 -6.12 12.05
CA LEU A 195 -1.50 -7.09 11.41
C LEU A 195 -0.29 -6.37 10.80
N THR A 196 0.91 -6.81 11.13
CA THR A 196 2.13 -6.24 10.57
C THR A 196 2.38 -6.77 9.16
N MET A 197 2.63 -5.85 8.21
CA MET A 197 2.98 -6.14 6.83
C MET A 197 4.45 -6.53 6.67
N GLY A 198 4.80 -7.10 5.50
CA GLY A 198 6.18 -7.41 5.13
C GLY A 198 6.62 -8.84 5.41
N PHE A 199 5.70 -9.72 5.79
CA PHE A 199 5.93 -11.14 6.00
C PHE A 199 5.30 -12.00 4.89
N GLY A 200 5.61 -13.30 4.90
CA GLY A 200 5.02 -14.29 3.97
C GLY A 200 5.69 -14.35 2.60
N HIS A 201 6.85 -13.74 2.44
CA HIS A 201 7.64 -13.86 1.22
C HIS A 201 8.25 -15.26 1.06
N THR A 202 8.17 -15.82 -0.13
CA THR A 202 8.70 -17.15 -0.47
C THR A 202 9.82 -17.11 -1.50
N ALA A 203 10.05 -15.94 -2.15
CA ALA A 203 10.95 -15.80 -3.29
C ALA A 203 12.22 -14.95 -3.02
N PHE A 204 12.37 -14.40 -1.83
CA PHE A 204 13.46 -13.48 -1.49
C PHE A 204 14.59 -14.12 -0.65
N GLY A 205 14.74 -15.42 -0.73
CA GLY A 205 15.79 -16.17 -0.04
C GLY A 205 15.38 -16.69 1.34
N GLU A 206 16.26 -17.53 1.91
CA GLU A 206 16.03 -18.28 3.15
C GLU A 206 15.72 -17.42 4.40
N PHE A 207 16.19 -16.17 4.41
CA PHE A 207 15.95 -15.26 5.55
C PHE A 207 14.50 -14.83 5.69
N ASN A 208 13.72 -14.90 4.61
CA ASN A 208 12.31 -14.48 4.59
C ASN A 208 11.34 -15.66 4.52
N ASP A 209 11.83 -16.79 4.03
CA ASP A 209 10.99 -17.99 3.87
C ASP A 209 10.46 -18.51 5.21
N GLY A 210 9.20 -18.91 5.22
CA GLY A 210 8.53 -19.45 6.40
C GLY A 210 8.28 -18.47 7.54
N LYS A 211 8.50 -17.14 7.35
CA LYS A 211 8.23 -16.11 8.36
C LYS A 211 6.88 -15.46 8.15
N GLY A 212 5.94 -15.75 9.01
CA GLY A 212 4.59 -15.20 8.99
C GLY A 212 3.79 -15.59 7.75
N MET A 213 2.82 -14.75 7.41
CA MET A 213 1.97 -14.89 6.22
C MET A 213 1.79 -13.52 5.56
N ASP A 214 1.56 -13.51 4.28
CA ASP A 214 1.22 -12.29 3.55
C ASP A 214 -0.19 -11.83 3.94
N VAL A 215 -0.27 -10.74 4.68
CA VAL A 215 -1.53 -10.16 5.14
C VAL A 215 -2.34 -9.52 4.01
N MET A 216 -1.69 -9.18 2.89
CA MET A 216 -2.37 -8.63 1.71
C MET A 216 -3.26 -9.67 1.03
N ALA A 217 -3.09 -10.95 1.32
CA ALA A 217 -4.02 -12.01 0.89
C ALA A 217 -5.45 -11.80 1.42
N LEU A 218 -5.64 -10.98 2.46
CA LEU A 218 -6.97 -10.62 2.99
C LEU A 218 -7.63 -9.48 2.21
N VAL A 219 -6.89 -8.72 1.41
CA VAL A 219 -7.37 -7.51 0.75
C VAL A 219 -8.11 -7.84 -0.53
N THR A 220 -9.33 -7.34 -0.67
CA THR A 220 -10.01 -7.26 -1.97
C THR A 220 -9.69 -5.90 -2.58
N PRO A 221 -8.98 -5.86 -3.71
CA PRO A 221 -8.66 -4.59 -4.36
C PRO A 221 -9.94 -3.82 -4.70
N SER A 222 -10.00 -2.58 -4.28
CA SER A 222 -11.05 -1.64 -4.63
C SER A 222 -10.47 -0.24 -4.81
N SER A 223 -11.22 0.64 -5.45
CA SER A 223 -10.84 2.04 -5.61
C SER A 223 -11.95 2.95 -5.11
N GLU A 224 -11.55 4.07 -4.51
CA GLU A 224 -12.49 5.10 -4.12
C GLU A 224 -13.06 5.78 -5.36
N PRO A 225 -14.40 5.91 -5.48
CA PRO A 225 -15.02 6.45 -6.69
C PRO A 225 -14.66 7.89 -7.02
N GLY A 226 -14.34 8.71 -6.02
CA GLY A 226 -14.02 10.13 -6.22
C GLY A 226 -12.56 10.37 -6.62
N SER A 227 -11.62 9.76 -5.93
CA SER A 227 -10.18 9.97 -6.13
C SER A 227 -9.51 8.94 -7.03
N GLY A 228 -10.12 7.76 -7.21
CA GLY A 228 -9.51 6.60 -7.87
C GLY A 228 -8.39 5.94 -7.08
N LEU A 229 -8.16 6.36 -5.83
CA LEU A 229 -7.13 5.78 -4.97
C LEU A 229 -7.50 4.36 -4.56
N SER A 230 -6.49 3.50 -4.44
CA SER A 230 -6.68 2.14 -3.94
C SER A 230 -7.11 2.16 -2.48
N VAL A 231 -8.16 1.41 -2.16
CA VAL A 231 -8.71 1.29 -0.81
C VAL A 231 -8.50 -0.13 -0.31
N TRP A 232 -7.92 -0.26 0.86
CA TRP A 232 -7.74 -1.52 1.59
C TRP A 232 -8.23 -1.44 3.05
N ASN A 233 -8.48 -0.21 3.55
CA ASN A 233 -8.84 0.06 4.94
C ASN A 233 -10.25 -0.44 5.33
N ASP A 234 -11.09 -0.77 4.36
CA ASP A 234 -12.40 -1.36 4.55
C ASP A 234 -12.37 -2.91 4.65
N THR A 235 -11.16 -3.48 4.62
CA THR A 235 -10.98 -4.93 4.78
C THR A 235 -11.57 -5.41 6.09
N ARG A 236 -12.49 -6.38 6.01
CA ARG A 236 -13.15 -7.02 7.15
C ARG A 236 -12.83 -8.50 7.19
N VAL A 237 -12.69 -9.03 8.39
CA VAL A 237 -12.36 -10.43 8.61
C VAL A 237 -13.24 -11.06 9.67
N ASN A 238 -13.63 -12.29 9.42
CA ASN A 238 -14.18 -13.19 10.43
C ASN A 238 -13.03 -13.90 11.15
N VAL A 239 -13.20 -14.12 12.46
CA VAL A 239 -12.23 -14.79 13.30
C VAL A 239 -12.76 -16.15 13.72
N ALA A 240 -11.99 -17.18 13.48
CA ALA A 240 -12.25 -18.53 14.00
C ALA A 240 -11.02 -19.04 14.74
N GLN A 241 -11.23 -19.84 15.78
CA GLN A 241 -10.15 -20.57 16.42
C GLN A 241 -9.60 -21.63 15.45
N ALA A 242 -8.26 -21.76 15.35
CA ALA A 242 -7.57 -22.69 14.47
C ALA A 242 -7.47 -24.09 15.09
#